data_0d496af8a1d37cbcee21094143294855
#
_entry.id   0d496af8a1d37cbcee21094143294855
#
_cell.length_a   1.000
_cell.length_b   1.000
_cell.length_c   1.000
_cell.angle_alpha   90.00
_cell.angle_beta   90.00
_cell.angle_gamma   90.00
#
_symmetry.space_group_name_H-M   'P 1'
#
loop_
_entity.id
_entity.type
_entity.pdbx_description
1 polymer ?
#
loop_
_entity_poly.entity_id
_entity_poly.type
_entity_poly.pdbx_seq_one_letter_code
_entity_poly.pdbx_strand_id
1 'polypeptide(L)'
;FAFHQSALSEVDPAHPAYITFTSGSTGEPKGIVATHAPLVHFIEWHTQHHSLSKDDCFSLLSGLGHDPVYRDVFTPLSIGAKVFIPAQSTVIDPAALARWIHKNGISIVHLTPPLGKLIETGAKLQGARFSALRYLFWGGDALSLSLYEQMRVIAPNAVRVNFYGTTETPQAMAYHRVDPDADNARIPLGR
;
A
#
# COMPACT_ATOMS: atom_id res chain seq x y z
N PHE A 1 -18.47 -13.41 -23.16
CA PHE A 1 -19.13 -13.76 -21.90
C PHE A 1 -20.15 -12.68 -21.61
N ALA A 2 -21.48 -13.02 -21.68
CA ALA A 2 -22.54 -12.13 -21.22
C ALA A 2 -22.54 -12.20 -19.67
N PHE A 3 -22.15 -11.12 -19.00
CA PHE A 3 -22.40 -11.00 -17.58
C PHE A 3 -23.90 -10.83 -17.37
N HIS A 4 -24.56 -11.85 -16.82
CA HIS A 4 -25.89 -11.66 -16.24
C HIS A 4 -25.72 -10.68 -15.06
N GLN A 5 -26.24 -9.47 -15.23
CA GLN A 5 -26.44 -8.53 -14.14
C GLN A 5 -27.59 -9.07 -13.26
N SER A 6 -27.32 -10.10 -12.47
CA SER A 6 -28.14 -10.38 -11.30
C SER A 6 -28.01 -9.15 -10.40
N ALA A 7 -29.12 -8.58 -9.97
CA ALA A 7 -29.13 -7.49 -9.02
C ALA A 7 -28.24 -7.88 -7.82
N LEU A 8 -27.17 -7.11 -7.58
CA LEU A 8 -26.34 -7.33 -6.40
C LEU A 8 -27.25 -7.14 -5.19
N SER A 9 -27.29 -8.12 -4.30
CA SER A 9 -28.00 -7.97 -3.04
C SER A 9 -27.37 -6.85 -2.23
N GLU A 10 -28.21 -5.99 -1.65
CA GLU A 10 -27.74 -5.01 -0.68
C GLU A 10 -27.07 -5.73 0.49
N VAL A 11 -25.84 -5.34 0.80
CA VAL A 11 -25.09 -5.89 1.92
C VAL A 11 -25.07 -4.85 3.03
N ASP A 12 -25.50 -5.23 4.23
CA ASP A 12 -25.41 -4.36 5.40
C ASP A 12 -23.91 -4.05 5.70
N PRO A 13 -23.51 -2.77 5.74
CA PRO A 13 -22.15 -2.37 6.08
C PRO A 13 -21.63 -2.93 7.41
N ALA A 14 -22.49 -3.29 8.33
CA ALA A 14 -22.15 -3.90 9.62
C ALA A 14 -21.90 -5.42 9.52
N HIS A 15 -22.24 -6.07 8.41
CA HIS A 15 -21.93 -7.49 8.25
C HIS A 15 -20.42 -7.76 8.17
N PRO A 16 -19.97 -8.93 8.65
CA PRO A 16 -18.60 -9.37 8.49
C PRO A 16 -18.18 -9.40 7.01
N ALA A 17 -17.03 -8.83 6.70
CA ALA A 17 -16.47 -8.78 5.36
C ALA A 17 -15.31 -9.76 5.19
N TYR A 18 -14.43 -9.83 6.19
CA TYR A 18 -13.24 -10.67 6.13
C TYR A 18 -12.73 -11.02 7.54
N ILE A 19 -11.88 -12.04 7.61
CA ILE A 19 -11.17 -12.43 8.83
C ILE A 19 -9.67 -12.39 8.53
N THR A 20 -8.91 -11.73 9.40
CA THR A 20 -7.45 -11.76 9.39
C THR A 20 -6.93 -12.29 10.71
N PHE A 21 -5.71 -12.79 10.71
CA PHE A 21 -5.09 -13.36 11.90
C PHE A 21 -3.89 -12.53 12.33
N THR A 22 -3.78 -12.31 13.65
CA THR A 22 -2.59 -11.72 14.26
C THR A 22 -1.89 -12.77 15.10
N SER A 23 -0.55 -12.65 15.22
CA SER A 23 0.22 -13.45 16.17
C SER A 23 -0.19 -13.06 17.59
N GLY A 24 -1.01 -13.87 18.27
CA GLY A 24 -1.41 -13.61 19.64
C GLY A 24 -0.20 -13.58 20.59
N SER A 25 -0.24 -12.71 21.61
CA SER A 25 0.78 -12.65 22.67
C SER A 25 0.97 -13.97 23.43
N THR A 26 0.00 -14.88 23.34
CA THR A 26 0.01 -16.22 23.93
C THR A 26 0.57 -17.30 23.00
N GLY A 27 0.99 -16.93 21.76
CA GLY A 27 1.44 -17.87 20.73
C GLY A 27 0.32 -18.43 19.85
N GLU A 28 -0.94 -18.37 20.25
CA GLU A 28 -2.08 -18.79 19.44
C GLU A 28 -2.55 -17.63 18.54
N PRO A 29 -2.74 -17.85 17.22
CA PRO A 29 -3.25 -16.84 16.33
C PRO A 29 -4.66 -16.38 16.74
N LYS A 30 -4.89 -15.07 16.77
CA LYS A 30 -6.20 -14.48 17.02
C LYS A 30 -6.85 -14.04 15.71
N GLY A 31 -8.06 -14.53 15.45
CA GLY A 31 -8.88 -14.09 14.32
C GLY A 31 -9.55 -12.75 14.62
N ILE A 32 -9.31 -11.78 13.77
CA ILE A 32 -9.96 -10.45 13.81
C ILE A 32 -11.01 -10.43 12.71
N VAL A 33 -12.27 -10.27 13.12
CA VAL A 33 -13.40 -10.10 12.19
C VAL A 33 -13.57 -8.63 11.88
N ALA A 34 -13.46 -8.27 10.62
CA ALA A 34 -13.71 -6.91 10.15
C ALA A 34 -15.01 -6.85 9.34
N THR A 35 -15.74 -5.74 9.45
CA THR A 35 -16.97 -5.48 8.70
C THR A 35 -16.70 -4.69 7.43
N HIS A 36 -17.72 -4.54 6.57
CA HIS A 36 -17.59 -3.79 5.32
C HIS A 36 -17.34 -2.29 5.53
N ALA A 37 -18.02 -1.66 6.48
CA ALA A 37 -18.03 -0.21 6.66
C ALA A 37 -16.63 0.40 6.81
N PRO A 38 -15.72 -0.08 7.70
CA PRO A 38 -14.40 0.51 7.86
C PRO A 38 -13.52 0.40 6.60
N LEU A 39 -13.61 -0.72 5.88
CA LEU A 39 -12.84 -0.91 4.65
C LEU A 39 -13.32 0.04 3.54
N VAL A 40 -14.64 0.14 3.34
CA VAL A 40 -15.24 1.04 2.35
C VAL A 40 -14.89 2.49 2.68
N HIS A 41 -15.05 2.90 3.95
CA HIS A 41 -14.68 4.23 4.41
C HIS A 41 -13.22 4.57 4.11
N PHE A 42 -12.29 3.64 4.40
CA PHE A 42 -10.88 3.84 4.10
C PHE A 42 -10.65 4.00 2.60
N ILE A 43 -11.23 3.14 1.75
CA ILE A 43 -11.07 3.18 0.30
C ILE A 43 -11.57 4.51 -0.28
N GLU A 44 -12.74 4.96 0.13
CA GLU A 44 -13.32 6.23 -0.31
C GLU A 44 -12.45 7.41 0.12
N TRP A 45 -12.09 7.48 1.40
CA TRP A 45 -11.21 8.51 1.92
C TRP A 45 -9.85 8.52 1.20
N HIS A 46 -9.22 7.35 1.06
CA HIS A 46 -7.90 7.19 0.44
C HIS A 46 -7.92 7.66 -1.01
N THR A 47 -8.95 7.27 -1.75
CA THR A 47 -9.15 7.66 -3.14
C THR A 47 -9.33 9.16 -3.29
N GLN A 48 -10.22 9.76 -2.52
CA GLN A 48 -10.54 11.19 -2.60
C GLN A 48 -9.40 12.05 -2.09
N HIS A 49 -8.86 11.71 -0.91
CA HIS A 49 -7.82 12.50 -0.24
C HIS A 49 -6.51 12.56 -1.04
N HIS A 50 -6.18 11.48 -1.74
CA HIS A 50 -4.96 11.41 -2.55
C HIS A 50 -5.22 11.58 -4.06
N SER A 51 -6.43 11.92 -4.46
CA SER A 51 -6.82 12.11 -5.86
C SER A 51 -6.36 10.92 -6.73
N LEU A 52 -6.63 9.70 -6.25
CA LEU A 52 -6.36 8.48 -6.99
C LEU A 52 -7.41 8.30 -8.10
N SER A 53 -6.99 7.78 -9.25
CA SER A 53 -7.86 7.72 -10.42
C SER A 53 -7.67 6.43 -11.23
N LYS A 54 -8.53 6.22 -12.21
CA LYS A 54 -8.46 5.10 -13.16
C LYS A 54 -7.16 5.06 -13.97
N ASP A 55 -6.45 6.18 -14.06
CA ASP A 55 -5.20 6.28 -14.81
C ASP A 55 -3.99 5.82 -13.99
N ASP A 56 -4.19 5.55 -12.69
CA ASP A 56 -3.14 5.04 -11.83
C ASP A 56 -2.83 3.56 -12.08
N CYS A 57 -1.58 3.22 -11.83
CA CYS A 57 -1.04 1.86 -11.91
C CYS A 57 -0.59 1.43 -10.51
N PHE A 58 -1.37 0.57 -9.88
CA PHE A 58 -1.11 0.06 -8.53
C PHE A 58 -0.24 -1.19 -8.57
N SER A 59 0.63 -1.33 -7.60
CA SER A 59 1.34 -2.58 -7.33
C SER A 59 0.63 -3.36 -6.23
N LEU A 60 0.45 -4.68 -6.40
CA LEU A 60 0.06 -5.59 -5.33
C LEU A 60 1.34 -6.25 -4.78
N LEU A 61 1.89 -5.69 -3.72
CA LEU A 61 3.10 -6.18 -3.06
C LEU A 61 2.83 -6.70 -1.65
N SER A 62 1.64 -6.48 -1.12
CA SER A 62 1.20 -7.02 0.17
C SER A 62 1.01 -8.52 0.11
N GLY A 63 1.47 -9.23 1.16
CA GLY A 63 1.23 -10.65 1.29
C GLY A 63 -0.25 -10.95 1.51
N LEU A 64 -0.75 -12.05 0.92
CA LEU A 64 -2.18 -12.43 0.97
C LEU A 64 -2.69 -12.73 2.39
N GLY A 65 -1.80 -13.02 3.34
CA GLY A 65 -2.15 -13.28 4.73
C GLY A 65 -2.28 -12.03 5.61
N HIS A 66 -2.10 -10.84 5.05
CA HIS A 66 -2.13 -9.58 5.79
C HIS A 66 -3.25 -8.68 5.29
N ASP A 67 -3.93 -7.98 6.21
CA ASP A 67 -5.06 -7.09 5.89
C ASP A 67 -4.75 -5.96 4.87
N PRO A 68 -3.51 -5.42 4.71
CA PRO A 68 -3.22 -4.45 3.66
C PRO A 68 -3.55 -4.92 2.23
N VAL A 69 -3.64 -6.23 1.98
CA VAL A 69 -4.04 -6.77 0.68
C VAL A 69 -5.41 -6.26 0.24
N TYR A 70 -6.34 -6.04 1.16
CA TYR A 70 -7.69 -5.58 0.82
C TYR A 70 -7.68 -4.17 0.21
N ARG A 71 -6.89 -3.24 0.75
CA ARG A 71 -6.77 -1.91 0.13
C ARG A 71 -6.04 -1.98 -1.22
N ASP A 72 -5.01 -2.82 -1.33
CA ASP A 72 -4.20 -2.95 -2.54
C ASP A 72 -5.00 -3.55 -3.72
N VAL A 73 -6.04 -4.34 -3.41
CA VAL A 73 -6.97 -4.91 -4.39
C VAL A 73 -8.19 -4.01 -4.61
N PHE A 74 -8.89 -3.63 -3.55
CA PHE A 74 -10.20 -3.00 -3.69
C PHE A 74 -10.11 -1.51 -4.00
N THR A 75 -9.07 -0.78 -3.57
CA THR A 75 -8.91 0.64 -3.96
C THR A 75 -8.82 0.79 -5.49
N PRO A 76 -7.87 0.15 -6.19
CA PRO A 76 -7.80 0.29 -7.63
C PRO A 76 -9.05 -0.24 -8.35
N LEU A 77 -9.63 -1.36 -7.91
CA LEU A 77 -10.84 -1.91 -8.53
C LEU A 77 -12.04 -0.96 -8.41
N SER A 78 -12.22 -0.29 -7.26
CA SER A 78 -13.33 0.63 -7.04
C SER A 78 -13.31 1.87 -7.95
N ILE A 79 -12.14 2.26 -8.45
CA ILE A 79 -11.96 3.42 -9.33
C ILE A 79 -11.65 3.05 -10.79
N GLY A 80 -11.66 1.75 -11.13
CA GLY A 80 -11.34 1.26 -12.47
C GLY A 80 -9.87 1.42 -12.86
N ALA A 81 -8.96 1.47 -11.88
CA ALA A 81 -7.52 1.55 -12.10
C ALA A 81 -6.90 0.16 -12.36
N LYS A 82 -5.62 0.15 -12.76
CA LYS A 82 -4.88 -1.08 -13.04
C LYS A 82 -4.18 -1.60 -11.80
N VAL A 83 -4.23 -2.92 -11.61
CA VAL A 83 -3.46 -3.62 -10.58
C VAL A 83 -2.42 -4.50 -11.27
N PHE A 84 -1.16 -4.34 -10.89
CA PHE A 84 -0.05 -5.16 -11.36
C PHE A 84 0.41 -6.09 -10.24
N ILE A 85 0.46 -7.38 -10.54
CA ILE A 85 0.83 -8.43 -9.59
C ILE A 85 2.16 -9.04 -10.04
N PRO A 86 3.27 -8.84 -9.31
CA PRO A 86 4.54 -9.46 -9.66
C PRO A 86 4.56 -10.95 -9.30
N ALA A 87 5.36 -11.73 -10.01
CA ALA A 87 5.69 -13.08 -9.55
C ALA A 87 6.48 -13.01 -8.24
N GLN A 88 6.35 -14.04 -7.38
CA GLN A 88 7.09 -14.10 -6.11
C GLN A 88 8.60 -14.00 -6.31
N SER A 89 9.14 -14.63 -7.35
CA SER A 89 10.56 -14.52 -7.71
C SER A 89 11.00 -13.10 -8.05
N THR A 90 10.09 -12.27 -8.57
CA THR A 90 10.36 -10.85 -8.83
C THR A 90 10.41 -10.04 -7.53
N VAL A 91 9.52 -10.36 -6.57
CA VAL A 91 9.45 -9.61 -5.29
C VAL A 91 10.72 -9.79 -4.47
N ILE A 92 11.31 -10.99 -4.46
CA ILE A 92 12.50 -11.30 -3.64
C ILE A 92 13.83 -10.88 -4.28
N ASP A 93 13.85 -10.55 -5.57
CA ASP A 93 15.03 -10.05 -6.29
C ASP A 93 14.97 -8.53 -6.43
N PRO A 94 15.85 -7.77 -5.74
CA PRO A 94 15.84 -6.32 -5.79
C PRO A 94 15.91 -5.75 -7.20
N ALA A 95 16.80 -6.30 -8.04
CA ALA A 95 17.01 -5.82 -9.41
C ALA A 95 15.80 -6.13 -10.31
N ALA A 96 15.21 -7.32 -10.15
CA ALA A 96 13.99 -7.70 -10.88
C ALA A 96 12.80 -6.83 -10.47
N LEU A 97 12.64 -6.56 -9.16
CA LEU A 97 11.57 -5.72 -8.65
C LEU A 97 11.68 -4.27 -9.16
N ALA A 98 12.88 -3.69 -9.14
CA ALA A 98 13.11 -2.36 -9.67
C ALA A 98 12.78 -2.27 -11.17
N ARG A 99 13.24 -3.24 -11.97
CA ARG A 99 12.89 -3.32 -13.40
C ARG A 99 11.39 -3.46 -13.61
N TRP A 100 10.72 -4.27 -12.80
CA TRP A 100 9.29 -4.52 -12.88
C TRP A 100 8.48 -3.25 -12.59
N ILE A 101 8.82 -2.49 -11.54
CA ILE A 101 8.20 -1.20 -11.21
C ILE A 101 8.34 -0.23 -12.38
N HIS A 102 9.56 -0.08 -12.92
CA HIS A 102 9.83 0.82 -14.03
C HIS A 102 9.08 0.41 -15.31
N LYS A 103 9.17 -0.88 -15.69
CA LYS A 103 8.56 -1.41 -16.92
C LYS A 103 7.03 -1.24 -16.96
N ASN A 104 6.37 -1.42 -15.82
CA ASN A 104 4.91 -1.36 -15.73
C ASN A 104 4.39 0.06 -15.43
N GLY A 105 5.26 1.07 -15.31
CA GLY A 105 4.85 2.43 -15.03
C GLY A 105 4.06 2.55 -13.73
N ILE A 106 4.45 1.82 -12.70
CA ILE A 106 3.75 1.82 -11.41
C ILE A 106 3.72 3.24 -10.86
N SER A 107 2.53 3.73 -10.52
CA SER A 107 2.32 5.07 -9.95
C SER A 107 2.02 5.06 -8.45
N ILE A 108 1.45 3.98 -7.95
CA ILE A 108 1.03 3.82 -6.55
C ILE A 108 1.65 2.57 -5.95
N VAL A 109 2.37 2.75 -4.84
CA VAL A 109 2.98 1.64 -4.10
C VAL A 109 2.65 1.79 -2.61
N HIS A 110 2.08 0.74 -2.02
CA HIS A 110 2.02 0.57 -0.57
C HIS A 110 3.16 -0.36 -0.15
N LEU A 111 3.91 0.01 0.86
CA LEU A 111 5.12 -0.71 1.23
C LEU A 111 5.46 -0.61 2.72
N THR A 112 6.15 -1.61 3.19
CA THR A 112 6.82 -1.57 4.49
C THR A 112 8.26 -1.06 4.31
N PRO A 113 8.92 -0.55 5.36
CA PRO A 113 10.31 -0.14 5.29
C PRO A 113 11.26 -1.22 4.74
N PRO A 114 11.16 -2.51 5.13
CA PRO A 114 11.97 -3.57 4.52
C PRO A 114 11.77 -3.71 3.01
N LEU A 115 10.53 -3.64 2.52
CA LEU A 115 10.22 -3.69 1.09
C LEU A 115 10.76 -2.44 0.37
N GLY A 116 10.63 -1.27 0.98
CA GLY A 116 11.22 -0.04 0.46
C GLY A 116 12.75 -0.13 0.33
N LYS A 117 13.43 -0.77 1.30
CA LYS A 117 14.87 -1.02 1.21
C LYS A 117 15.24 -1.96 0.06
N LEU A 118 14.41 -2.95 -0.21
CA LEU A 118 14.60 -3.85 -1.34
C LEU A 118 14.48 -3.10 -2.68
N ILE A 119 13.45 -2.26 -2.82
CA ILE A 119 13.23 -1.41 -4.01
C ILE A 119 14.40 -0.44 -4.20
N GLU A 120 14.84 0.21 -3.13
CA GLU A 120 15.99 1.14 -3.13
C GLU A 120 17.27 0.44 -3.58
N THR A 121 17.56 -0.72 -3.02
CA THR A 121 18.72 -1.53 -3.41
C THR A 121 18.67 -1.89 -4.90
N GLY A 122 17.52 -2.33 -5.39
CA GLY A 122 17.33 -2.67 -6.80
C GLY A 122 17.49 -1.46 -7.71
N ALA A 123 16.96 -0.31 -7.33
CA ALA A 123 17.10 0.94 -8.09
C ALA A 123 18.56 1.35 -8.20
N LYS A 124 19.33 1.27 -7.12
CA LYS A 124 20.78 1.56 -7.16
C LYS A 124 21.53 0.61 -8.07
N LEU A 125 21.27 -0.70 -8.00
CA LEU A 125 21.90 -1.70 -8.86
C LEU A 125 21.61 -1.46 -10.35
N GLN A 126 20.46 -0.91 -10.68
CA GLN A 126 20.03 -0.66 -12.06
C GLN A 126 20.27 0.79 -12.52
N GLY A 127 20.74 1.68 -11.65
CA GLY A 127 20.80 3.11 -11.95
C GLY A 127 19.40 3.69 -12.25
N ALA A 128 18.34 3.08 -11.70
CA ALA A 128 16.97 3.40 -12.07
C ALA A 128 16.41 4.56 -11.24
N ARG A 129 15.53 5.36 -11.89
CA ARG A 129 14.66 6.34 -11.25
C ARG A 129 13.22 6.05 -11.62
N PHE A 130 12.32 6.20 -10.67
CA PHE A 130 10.89 5.91 -10.84
C PHE A 130 10.10 7.22 -11.02
N SER A 131 10.21 7.83 -12.19
CA SER A 131 9.52 9.10 -12.50
C SER A 131 7.99 8.97 -12.56
N ALA A 132 7.47 7.77 -12.81
CA ALA A 132 6.04 7.49 -12.85
C ALA A 132 5.42 7.38 -11.45
N LEU A 133 6.21 7.14 -10.41
CA LEU A 133 5.69 7.05 -9.04
C LEU A 133 5.11 8.38 -8.59
N ARG A 134 3.82 8.37 -8.24
CA ARG A 134 3.06 9.49 -7.67
C ARG A 134 2.97 9.42 -6.16
N TYR A 135 2.78 8.22 -5.63
CA TYR A 135 2.66 7.99 -4.19
C TYR A 135 3.45 6.78 -3.72
N LEU A 136 4.10 6.96 -2.58
CA LEU A 136 4.69 5.91 -1.74
C LEU A 136 3.99 5.97 -0.38
N PHE A 137 3.14 4.99 -0.11
CA PHE A 137 2.44 4.85 1.16
C PHE A 137 3.18 3.84 2.04
N TRP A 138 3.77 4.34 3.10
CA TRP A 138 4.53 3.55 4.07
C TRP A 138 3.64 3.08 5.21
N GLY A 139 3.93 1.93 5.77
CA GLY A 139 3.24 1.44 6.95
C GLY A 139 3.82 0.14 7.49
N GLY A 140 3.33 -0.30 8.64
CA GLY A 140 3.68 -1.58 9.25
C GLY A 140 4.97 -1.58 10.09
N ASP A 141 5.83 -0.58 9.97
CA ASP A 141 7.05 -0.42 10.78
C ASP A 141 7.53 1.03 10.76
N ALA A 142 8.53 1.34 11.60
CA ALA A 142 9.12 2.67 11.69
C ALA A 142 9.94 3.02 10.43
N LEU A 143 9.56 4.10 9.75
CA LEU A 143 10.28 4.61 8.59
C LEU A 143 11.49 5.44 9.05
N SER A 144 12.70 5.02 8.67
CA SER A 144 13.92 5.77 8.96
C SER A 144 14.12 6.94 7.99
N LEU A 145 14.69 8.05 8.48
CA LEU A 145 15.06 9.19 7.65
C LEU A 145 16.01 8.79 6.51
N SER A 146 16.98 7.91 6.80
CA SER A 146 17.94 7.45 5.79
C SER A 146 17.25 6.77 4.60
N LEU A 147 16.30 5.86 4.86
CA LEU A 147 15.54 5.21 3.79
C LEU A 147 14.63 6.21 3.05
N TYR A 148 13.98 7.09 3.80
CA TYR A 148 13.18 8.16 3.21
C TYR A 148 13.97 9.00 2.20
N GLU A 149 15.17 9.48 2.59
CA GLU A 149 16.03 10.30 1.73
C GLU A 149 16.52 9.51 0.50
N GLN A 150 16.87 8.25 0.67
CA GLN A 150 17.26 7.40 -0.44
C GLN A 150 16.12 7.22 -1.44
N MET A 151 14.90 7.01 -0.96
CA MET A 151 13.70 6.91 -1.79
C MET A 151 13.34 8.25 -2.46
N ARG A 152 13.65 9.38 -1.82
CA ARG A 152 13.46 10.71 -2.43
C ARG A 152 14.32 10.90 -3.67
N VAL A 153 15.52 10.37 -3.68
CA VAL A 153 16.43 10.44 -4.84
C VAL A 153 15.94 9.59 -6.01
N ILE A 154 15.45 8.37 -5.74
CA ILE A 154 15.04 7.42 -6.79
C ILE A 154 13.60 7.62 -7.27
N ALA A 155 12.75 8.24 -6.47
CA ALA A 155 11.36 8.57 -6.81
C ALA A 155 11.07 10.06 -6.51
N PRO A 156 11.68 10.99 -7.26
CA PRO A 156 11.66 12.43 -6.92
C PRO A 156 10.25 13.03 -6.96
N ASN A 157 9.38 12.54 -7.83
CA ASN A 157 8.02 13.06 -8.02
C ASN A 157 7.01 12.49 -7.02
N ALA A 158 7.37 11.42 -6.31
CA ALA A 158 6.43 10.74 -5.42
C ALA A 158 6.15 11.53 -4.15
N VAL A 159 4.87 11.69 -3.82
CA VAL A 159 4.44 12.10 -2.48
C VAL A 159 4.62 10.90 -1.54
N ARG A 160 5.17 11.13 -0.37
CA ARG A 160 5.47 10.10 0.62
C ARG A 160 4.55 10.29 1.82
N VAL A 161 3.79 9.26 2.12
CA VAL A 161 2.82 9.28 3.21
C VAL A 161 3.15 8.13 4.16
N ASN A 162 3.28 8.42 5.43
CA ASN A 162 3.46 7.42 6.47
C ASN A 162 2.11 7.12 7.11
N PHE A 163 1.67 5.87 7.05
CA PHE A 163 0.44 5.38 7.66
C PHE A 163 0.73 4.66 8.96
N TYR A 164 -0.14 4.87 9.93
CA TYR A 164 -0.18 4.08 11.15
C TYR A 164 -1.55 3.40 11.28
N GLY A 165 -1.52 2.10 11.52
CA GLY A 165 -2.70 1.28 11.76
C GLY A 165 -2.33 -0.07 12.34
N THR A 166 -3.33 -0.78 12.84
CA THR A 166 -3.22 -2.16 13.32
C THR A 166 -4.24 -3.01 12.59
N THR A 167 -4.15 -4.32 12.70
CA THR A 167 -5.14 -5.23 12.09
C THR A 167 -6.54 -5.02 12.64
N GLU A 168 -6.66 -4.59 13.91
CA GLU A 168 -7.91 -4.26 14.57
C GLU A 168 -8.53 -2.94 14.09
N THR A 169 -7.71 -2.08 13.48
CA THR A 169 -8.16 -0.79 12.91
C THR A 169 -7.90 -0.80 11.41
N PRO A 170 -8.88 -1.19 10.59
CA PRO A 170 -8.68 -1.50 9.19
C PRO A 170 -7.91 -0.42 8.43
N GLN A 171 -6.82 -0.84 7.83
CA GLN A 171 -5.94 -0.16 6.89
C GLN A 171 -5.07 0.95 7.50
N ALA A 172 -5.62 2.05 8.00
CA ALA A 172 -4.88 3.09 8.71
C ALA A 172 -5.83 3.94 9.56
N MET A 173 -5.37 4.34 10.73
CA MET A 173 -6.07 5.21 11.67
C MET A 173 -5.41 6.59 11.81
N ALA A 174 -4.17 6.72 11.34
CA ALA A 174 -3.46 7.98 11.27
C ALA A 174 -2.53 8.00 10.06
N TYR A 175 -2.23 9.20 9.57
CA TYR A 175 -1.28 9.37 8.48
C TYR A 175 -0.49 10.67 8.65
N HIS A 176 0.70 10.69 8.06
CA HIS A 176 1.53 11.88 7.96
C HIS A 176 2.11 12.00 6.55
N ARG A 177 1.86 13.13 5.89
CA ARG A 177 2.58 13.47 4.67
C ARG A 177 3.97 13.96 5.05
N VAL A 178 4.98 13.17 4.72
CA VAL A 178 6.35 13.46 5.14
C VAL A 178 6.87 14.71 4.45
N ASP A 179 7.28 15.68 5.26
CA ASP A 179 7.89 16.93 4.84
C ASP A 179 9.40 16.89 5.17
N PRO A 180 10.29 16.87 4.15
CA PRO A 180 11.73 16.76 4.38
C PRO A 180 12.33 17.94 5.19
N ASP A 181 11.70 19.10 5.14
CA ASP A 181 12.21 20.29 5.81
C ASP A 181 11.76 20.37 7.27
N ALA A 182 10.60 19.79 7.60
CA ALA A 182 10.04 19.76 8.95
C ALA A 182 10.40 18.47 9.72
N ASP A 183 10.49 17.33 9.05
CA ASP A 183 10.67 16.00 9.65
C ASP A 183 12.15 15.57 9.75
N ASN A 184 13.04 16.51 10.06
CA ASN A 184 14.50 16.31 10.03
C ASN A 184 15.07 15.46 11.17
N ALA A 185 14.30 15.14 12.20
CA ALA A 185 14.74 14.32 13.34
C ALA A 185 14.05 12.96 13.39
N ARG A 186 12.75 12.91 13.14
CA ARG A 186 11.92 11.68 13.11
C ARG A 186 10.75 11.87 12.18
N ILE A 187 10.36 10.80 11.48
CA ILE A 187 9.15 10.79 10.69
C ILE A 187 7.97 10.46 11.59
N PRO A 188 6.99 11.36 11.74
CA PRO A 188 5.81 11.13 12.57
C PRO A 188 4.93 10.00 12.04
N LEU A 189 4.14 9.40 12.94
CA LEU A 189 3.08 8.44 12.55
C LEU A 189 1.80 9.14 12.08
N GLY A 190 1.67 10.42 12.35
CA GLY A 190 0.53 11.23 11.95
C GLY A 190 -0.41 11.60 13.10
N ARG A 191 -1.54 12.15 12.69
CA ARG A 191 -2.64 12.57 13.57
C ARG A 191 -3.92 11.90 13.14
#